data_2a2a90e6759b2117aaf3063ffd3f79b8
#
_entry.id   2a2a90e6759b2117aaf3063ffd3f79b8
#
_cell.length_a   1.000
_cell.length_b   1.000
_cell.length_c   1.000
_cell.angle_alpha   90.00
_cell.angle_beta   90.00
_cell.angle_gamma   90.00
#
_symmetry.space_group_name_H-M   'P 1'
#
loop_
_entity.id
_entity.type
_entity.pdbx_description
1 polymer ?
#
loop_
_entity_poly.entity_id
_entity_poly.type
_entity_poly.pdbx_seq_one_letter_code
_entity_poly.pdbx_strand_id
1 'polypeptide(L)'
;MEKIAFVSLGCSKNLIDTEVMLGILKDKHMGMTDDPAQADIIIVNTCTFIEKAKQESIDAIIEAGRYKTEGRCKILIVTGCLSQQYQEELLKELPEVDALLGTGSWDRIWEAVTAVKTGKRACFMDDVSHLYDQNTSRVLTTPTYSAYVKIGEGCNNGCTFCIIPHVRGPLYSRTVESVTAEVRQLAAGGVKEINLIAQDTTSYGFDLAGKSLLPDLLRELVKIEGIEWIRLFYLYPHFFTDELTELIVKEEKICPYVDLPLQHISQSVLKRMNRRDSQADILKLIDKLTAHGRKLTLRSTFIVGFPGETEEEFQELCDFVERTKFDAVGVFTYSQEEGTPAAAMADQIPEEVKEERYHRLMAIQAKVSEERNRDLEGSIHPFIVEELTDESGHLQAVGRLDIQAPEVDGLTYVEDAKGLKEGDIIPVRVVQGFAYDVIAERI
;
A
#
# COMPACT_ATOMS: atom_id res chain seq x y z
N MET A 1 30.06 -16.14 -5.48
CA MET A 1 29.01 -15.66 -4.55
C MET A 1 27.69 -16.09 -5.15
N GLU A 2 26.85 -16.79 -4.40
CA GLU A 2 25.51 -17.16 -4.86
C GLU A 2 24.65 -15.91 -5.00
N LYS A 3 23.85 -15.85 -6.06
CA LYS A 3 23.00 -14.71 -6.38
C LYS A 3 21.55 -15.02 -6.04
N ILE A 4 20.86 -14.04 -5.51
CA ILE A 4 19.42 -14.09 -5.18
C ILE A 4 18.69 -13.09 -6.06
N ALA A 5 17.56 -13.52 -6.62
CA ALA A 5 16.54 -12.64 -7.20
C ALA A 5 15.29 -12.67 -6.33
N PHE A 6 14.64 -11.52 -6.21
CA PHE A 6 13.33 -11.38 -5.58
C PHE A 6 12.27 -11.00 -6.63
N VAL A 7 11.12 -11.64 -6.55
CA VAL A 7 9.88 -11.21 -7.19
C VAL A 7 8.94 -10.78 -6.08
N SER A 8 8.69 -9.47 -5.94
CA SER A 8 7.83 -8.91 -4.89
C SER A 8 6.51 -8.49 -5.48
N LEU A 9 5.44 -9.15 -5.05
CA LEU A 9 4.08 -8.90 -5.51
C LEU A 9 3.21 -8.32 -4.39
N GLY A 10 2.12 -7.68 -4.78
CA GLY A 10 1.11 -7.18 -3.86
C GLY A 10 1.38 -5.76 -3.36
N CYS A 11 1.22 -5.53 -2.07
CA CYS A 11 1.16 -4.19 -1.47
C CYS A 11 2.49 -3.74 -0.85
N SER A 12 2.56 -2.48 -0.45
CA SER A 12 3.71 -1.89 0.24
C SER A 12 4.14 -2.62 1.52
N LYS A 13 3.23 -3.38 2.20
CA LYS A 13 3.62 -4.22 3.34
C LYS A 13 4.48 -5.40 2.91
N ASN A 14 4.11 -6.05 1.78
CA ASN A 14 4.94 -7.11 1.18
C ASN A 14 6.29 -6.57 0.70
N LEU A 15 6.32 -5.37 0.13
CA LEU A 15 7.54 -4.71 -0.30
C LEU A 15 8.53 -4.56 0.87
N ILE A 16 8.04 -4.06 2.02
CA ILE A 16 8.88 -3.94 3.22
C ILE A 16 9.37 -5.31 3.72
N ASP A 17 8.50 -6.33 3.72
CA ASP A 17 8.91 -7.68 4.10
C ASP A 17 10.03 -8.19 3.16
N THR A 18 9.93 -7.90 1.85
CA THR A 18 11.00 -8.19 0.88
C THR A 18 12.30 -7.44 1.22
N GLU A 19 12.24 -6.14 1.49
CA GLU A 19 13.41 -5.31 1.79
C GLU A 19 14.13 -5.75 3.07
N VAL A 20 13.37 -6.20 4.07
CA VAL A 20 13.92 -6.78 5.31
C VAL A 20 14.59 -8.12 5.03
N MET A 21 13.93 -9.02 4.28
CA MET A 21 14.54 -10.30 3.88
C MET A 21 15.83 -10.11 3.05
N LEU A 22 15.82 -9.12 2.14
CA LEU A 22 17.02 -8.70 1.39
C LEU A 22 18.15 -8.27 2.33
N GLY A 23 17.84 -7.47 3.34
CA GLY A 23 18.80 -7.03 4.36
C GLY A 23 19.42 -8.20 5.09
N ILE A 24 18.61 -9.13 5.61
CA ILE A 24 19.06 -10.33 6.31
C ILE A 24 20.00 -11.17 5.42
N LEU A 25 19.65 -11.38 4.15
CA LEU A 25 20.43 -12.18 3.22
C LEU A 25 21.73 -11.47 2.79
N LYS A 26 21.73 -10.15 2.66
CA LYS A 26 22.91 -9.33 2.42
C LYS A 26 23.92 -9.47 3.56
N ASP A 27 23.47 -9.47 4.81
CA ASP A 27 24.33 -9.68 5.99
C ASP A 27 24.94 -11.09 6.03
N LYS A 28 24.36 -12.05 5.30
CA LYS A 28 24.91 -13.39 5.06
C LYS A 28 25.80 -13.45 3.82
N HIS A 29 26.21 -12.30 3.28
CA HIS A 29 27.09 -12.18 2.11
C HIS A 29 26.54 -12.82 0.83
N MET A 30 25.21 -12.84 0.67
CA MET A 30 24.57 -13.25 -0.58
C MET A 30 24.62 -12.10 -1.61
N GLY A 31 24.88 -12.45 -2.87
CA GLY A 31 24.80 -11.49 -3.98
C GLY A 31 23.35 -11.26 -4.42
N MET A 32 23.04 -10.06 -4.89
CA MET A 32 21.71 -9.72 -5.44
C MET A 32 21.79 -9.60 -6.96
N THR A 33 20.66 -9.88 -7.64
CA THR A 33 20.52 -9.70 -9.09
C THR A 33 19.06 -9.38 -9.42
N ASP A 34 18.87 -8.49 -10.39
CA ASP A 34 17.54 -8.16 -10.91
C ASP A 34 17.10 -9.10 -12.04
N ASP A 35 18.03 -9.96 -12.53
CA ASP A 35 17.77 -10.94 -13.58
C ASP A 35 17.56 -12.34 -12.95
N PRO A 36 16.31 -12.86 -12.89
CA PRO A 36 16.02 -14.19 -12.33
C PRO A 36 16.79 -15.33 -13.04
N ALA A 37 17.11 -15.18 -14.32
CA ALA A 37 17.86 -16.21 -15.08
C ALA A 37 19.30 -16.39 -14.56
N GLN A 38 19.86 -15.37 -13.91
CA GLN A 38 21.19 -15.39 -13.31
C GLN A 38 21.22 -15.76 -11.83
N ALA A 39 20.03 -15.90 -11.21
CA ALA A 39 19.92 -16.20 -9.78
C ALA A 39 20.14 -17.68 -9.49
N ASP A 40 20.89 -17.99 -8.43
CA ASP A 40 20.98 -19.34 -7.86
C ASP A 40 19.79 -19.65 -6.93
N ILE A 41 19.19 -18.61 -6.35
CA ILE A 41 18.01 -18.65 -5.46
C ILE A 41 17.00 -17.61 -5.94
N ILE A 42 15.75 -18.03 -6.13
CA ILE A 42 14.65 -17.09 -6.42
C ILE A 42 13.69 -17.12 -5.24
N ILE A 43 13.28 -15.93 -4.79
CA ILE A 43 12.32 -15.76 -3.71
C ILE A 43 11.12 -14.97 -4.26
N VAL A 44 9.92 -15.57 -4.20
CA VAL A 44 8.68 -14.95 -4.64
C VAL A 44 7.87 -14.55 -3.40
N ASN A 45 7.70 -13.26 -3.17
CA ASN A 45 6.83 -12.74 -2.13
C ASN A 45 5.45 -12.47 -2.72
N THR A 46 4.44 -13.13 -2.20
CA THR A 46 3.13 -13.36 -2.82
C THR A 46 2.00 -12.59 -2.14
N CYS A 47 0.96 -12.29 -2.90
CA CYS A 47 -0.28 -11.69 -2.46
C CYS A 47 -1.45 -12.69 -2.58
N THR A 48 -2.49 -12.50 -1.72
CA THR A 48 -3.73 -13.30 -1.74
C THR A 48 -4.95 -12.43 -1.46
N PHE A 49 -4.84 -11.11 -1.63
CA PHE A 49 -5.88 -10.18 -1.19
C PHE A 49 -7.16 -10.26 -2.03
N ILE A 50 -7.02 -10.51 -3.34
CA ILE A 50 -8.11 -10.73 -4.29
C ILE A 50 -7.71 -11.82 -5.27
N GLU A 51 -8.69 -12.45 -5.93
CA GLU A 51 -8.46 -13.57 -6.86
C GLU A 51 -7.44 -13.25 -7.96
N LYS A 52 -7.49 -12.03 -8.55
CA LYS A 52 -6.51 -11.59 -9.56
C LYS A 52 -5.07 -11.58 -9.01
N ALA A 53 -4.88 -11.11 -7.78
CA ALA A 53 -3.55 -11.09 -7.14
C ALA A 53 -3.07 -12.50 -6.75
N LYS A 54 -3.99 -13.41 -6.45
CA LYS A 54 -3.71 -14.83 -6.24
C LYS A 54 -3.20 -15.48 -7.51
N GLN A 55 -3.92 -15.28 -8.63
CA GLN A 55 -3.52 -15.81 -9.94
C GLN A 55 -2.14 -15.25 -10.36
N GLU A 56 -1.92 -13.95 -10.23
CA GLU A 56 -0.62 -13.32 -10.49
C GLU A 56 0.49 -13.97 -9.67
N SER A 57 0.24 -14.24 -8.38
CA SER A 57 1.21 -14.91 -7.50
C SER A 57 1.52 -16.33 -7.96
N ILE A 58 0.51 -17.11 -8.36
CA ILE A 58 0.68 -18.48 -8.86
C ILE A 58 1.47 -18.46 -10.17
N ASP A 59 1.12 -17.57 -11.11
CA ASP A 59 1.80 -17.44 -12.39
C ASP A 59 3.28 -17.08 -12.21
N ALA A 60 3.57 -16.15 -11.30
CA ALA A 60 4.95 -15.77 -10.97
C ALA A 60 5.76 -16.92 -10.33
N ILE A 61 5.14 -17.75 -9.49
CA ILE A 61 5.79 -18.94 -8.92
C ILE A 61 6.12 -19.95 -10.03
N ILE A 62 5.17 -20.21 -10.94
CA ILE A 62 5.36 -21.15 -12.06
C ILE A 62 6.46 -20.63 -12.99
N GLU A 63 6.46 -19.34 -13.31
CA GLU A 63 7.51 -18.71 -14.12
C GLU A 63 8.88 -18.83 -13.44
N ALA A 64 8.98 -18.50 -12.16
CA ALA A 64 10.19 -18.65 -11.37
C ALA A 64 10.70 -20.11 -11.34
N GLY A 65 9.76 -21.07 -11.29
CA GLY A 65 10.07 -22.51 -11.34
C GLY A 65 10.76 -22.95 -12.64
N ARG A 66 10.47 -22.29 -13.79
CA ARG A 66 11.12 -22.59 -15.08
C ARG A 66 12.62 -22.36 -15.03
N TYR A 67 13.10 -21.39 -14.25
CA TYR A 67 14.53 -21.11 -14.12
C TYR A 67 15.32 -22.23 -13.44
N LYS A 68 14.66 -23.24 -12.86
CA LYS A 68 15.34 -24.46 -12.40
C LYS A 68 15.81 -25.36 -13.54
N THR A 69 15.16 -25.28 -14.70
CA THR A 69 15.50 -26.05 -15.91
C THR A 69 16.13 -25.19 -17.01
N GLU A 70 15.70 -23.95 -17.13
CA GLU A 70 16.10 -23.03 -18.21
C GLU A 70 17.15 -22.01 -17.75
N GLY A 71 17.35 -21.87 -16.43
CA GLY A 71 18.27 -20.91 -15.82
C GLY A 71 19.29 -21.54 -14.89
N ARG A 72 19.69 -20.78 -13.87
CA ARG A 72 20.66 -21.20 -12.84
C ARG A 72 20.01 -21.52 -11.51
N CYS A 73 18.71 -21.32 -11.37
CA CYS A 73 17.99 -21.45 -10.11
C CYS A 73 18.11 -22.89 -9.56
N LYS A 74 18.55 -23.00 -8.33
CA LYS A 74 18.60 -24.26 -7.58
C LYS A 74 17.58 -24.33 -6.47
N ILE A 75 17.17 -23.16 -5.97
CA ILE A 75 16.28 -23.01 -4.83
C ILE A 75 15.19 -21.98 -5.17
N LEU A 76 13.94 -22.41 -5.07
CA LEU A 76 12.76 -21.55 -5.17
C LEU A 76 12.06 -21.50 -3.82
N ILE A 77 11.99 -20.30 -3.24
CA ILE A 77 11.31 -20.04 -1.97
C ILE A 77 10.09 -19.16 -2.26
N VAL A 78 8.95 -19.50 -1.68
CA VAL A 78 7.74 -18.69 -1.76
C VAL A 78 7.40 -18.20 -0.36
N THR A 79 7.05 -16.92 -0.26
CA THR A 79 6.71 -16.25 1.01
C THR A 79 5.49 -15.36 0.85
N GLY A 80 5.01 -14.81 1.95
CA GLY A 80 3.93 -13.82 1.96
C GLY A 80 2.54 -14.39 2.20
N CYS A 81 1.52 -13.63 1.77
CA CYS A 81 0.14 -13.92 2.14
C CYS A 81 -0.40 -15.22 1.55
N LEU A 82 -0.04 -15.56 0.30
CA LEU A 82 -0.47 -16.82 -0.32
C LEU A 82 0.10 -18.04 0.42
N SER A 83 1.39 -17.99 0.78
CA SER A 83 2.02 -19.03 1.58
C SER A 83 1.35 -19.19 2.94
N GLN A 84 1.03 -18.09 3.60
CA GLN A 84 0.34 -18.11 4.91
C GLN A 84 -1.06 -18.72 4.81
N GLN A 85 -1.78 -18.47 3.72
CA GLN A 85 -3.14 -18.94 3.55
C GLN A 85 -3.20 -20.45 3.24
N TYR A 86 -2.36 -20.92 2.30
CA TYR A 86 -2.45 -22.30 1.77
C TYR A 86 -1.40 -23.27 2.33
N GLN A 87 -0.36 -22.77 2.96
CA GLN A 87 0.61 -23.56 3.73
C GLN A 87 1.11 -24.80 2.97
N GLU A 88 1.06 -25.98 3.60
CA GLU A 88 1.55 -27.23 3.01
C GLU A 88 0.79 -27.67 1.74
N GLU A 89 -0.44 -27.19 1.52
CA GLU A 89 -1.19 -27.46 0.30
C GLU A 89 -0.48 -26.89 -0.92
N LEU A 90 0.04 -25.64 -0.79
CA LEU A 90 0.81 -25.00 -1.85
C LEU A 90 2.07 -25.81 -2.22
N LEU A 91 2.74 -26.43 -1.23
CA LEU A 91 3.87 -27.31 -1.51
C LEU A 91 3.50 -28.59 -2.27
N LYS A 92 2.27 -29.09 -2.11
CA LYS A 92 1.81 -30.29 -2.81
C LYS A 92 1.48 -29.98 -4.27
N GLU A 93 0.82 -28.84 -4.49
CA GLU A 93 0.36 -28.44 -5.83
C GLU A 93 1.51 -27.87 -6.69
N LEU A 94 2.54 -27.26 -6.05
CA LEU A 94 3.71 -26.67 -6.73
C LEU A 94 4.99 -27.40 -6.34
N PRO A 95 5.31 -28.52 -7.02
CA PRO A 95 6.46 -29.37 -6.68
C PRO A 95 7.81 -28.69 -6.90
N GLU A 96 7.89 -27.63 -7.72
CA GLU A 96 9.07 -26.79 -7.95
C GLU A 96 9.47 -25.93 -6.75
N VAL A 97 8.55 -25.66 -5.81
CA VAL A 97 8.82 -24.87 -4.61
C VAL A 97 9.57 -25.68 -3.58
N ASP A 98 10.71 -25.20 -3.10
CA ASP A 98 11.56 -25.88 -2.13
C ASP A 98 11.27 -25.48 -0.69
N ALA A 99 10.84 -24.24 -0.45
CA ALA A 99 10.42 -23.79 0.89
C ALA A 99 9.30 -22.76 0.84
N LEU A 100 8.49 -22.75 1.91
CA LEU A 100 7.48 -21.75 2.18
C LEU A 100 7.80 -21.00 3.48
N LEU A 101 7.55 -19.68 3.45
CA LEU A 101 7.51 -18.83 4.64
C LEU A 101 6.17 -18.11 4.72
N GLY A 102 5.54 -18.13 5.90
CA GLY A 102 4.39 -17.31 6.20
C GLY A 102 4.75 -15.85 6.45
N THR A 103 3.74 -15.02 6.63
CA THR A 103 3.91 -13.58 6.88
C THR A 103 4.56 -13.26 8.22
N GLY A 104 4.49 -14.17 9.20
CA GLY A 104 5.18 -14.06 10.49
C GLY A 104 6.60 -14.63 10.52
N SER A 105 7.08 -15.20 9.39
CA SER A 105 8.35 -15.95 9.33
C SER A 105 9.43 -15.29 8.46
N TRP A 106 9.28 -14.00 8.14
CA TRP A 106 10.22 -13.27 7.27
C TRP A 106 11.66 -13.29 7.81
N ASP A 107 11.85 -13.28 9.11
CA ASP A 107 13.16 -13.33 9.79
C ASP A 107 13.87 -14.68 9.66
N ARG A 108 13.12 -15.75 9.35
CA ARG A 108 13.62 -17.10 9.15
C ARG A 108 14.09 -17.37 7.71
N ILE A 109 14.15 -16.35 6.85
CA ILE A 109 14.54 -16.51 5.43
C ILE A 109 15.92 -17.19 5.28
N TRP A 110 16.89 -16.86 6.13
CA TRP A 110 18.19 -17.53 6.10
C TRP A 110 18.11 -19.01 6.55
N GLU A 111 17.29 -19.30 7.51
CA GLU A 111 17.03 -20.67 7.96
C GLU A 111 16.41 -21.50 6.85
N ALA A 112 15.45 -20.94 6.11
CA ALA A 112 14.83 -21.58 4.96
C ALA A 112 15.85 -21.90 3.85
N VAL A 113 16.67 -20.93 3.47
CA VAL A 113 17.78 -21.13 2.50
C VAL A 113 18.72 -22.26 2.95
N THR A 114 19.06 -22.28 4.23
CA THR A 114 19.98 -23.28 4.78
C THR A 114 19.35 -24.69 4.81
N ALA A 115 18.08 -24.78 5.20
CA ALA A 115 17.33 -26.04 5.22
C ALA A 115 17.26 -26.68 3.84
N VAL A 116 16.90 -25.89 2.81
CA VAL A 116 16.83 -26.38 1.43
C VAL A 116 18.21 -26.84 0.92
N LYS A 117 19.29 -26.15 1.25
CA LYS A 117 20.66 -26.57 0.87
C LYS A 117 21.05 -27.93 1.44
N THR A 118 20.39 -28.38 2.51
CA THR A 118 20.58 -29.75 3.04
C THR A 118 19.71 -30.80 2.36
N GLY A 119 18.95 -30.42 1.32
CA GLY A 119 18.08 -31.31 0.55
C GLY A 119 16.70 -31.55 1.18
N LYS A 120 16.26 -30.68 2.11
CA LYS A 120 14.95 -30.78 2.77
C LYS A 120 14.02 -29.67 2.27
N ARG A 121 12.83 -30.06 1.82
CA ARG A 121 11.74 -29.09 1.69
C ARG A 121 11.34 -28.57 3.07
N ALA A 122 11.05 -27.30 3.19
CA ALA A 122 10.77 -26.66 4.47
C ALA A 122 9.52 -25.79 4.41
N CYS A 123 8.80 -25.72 5.53
CA CYS A 123 7.61 -24.88 5.69
C CYS A 123 7.70 -24.18 7.06
N PHE A 124 7.73 -22.85 7.04
CA PHE A 124 7.82 -22.00 8.23
C PHE A 124 6.57 -21.14 8.28
N MET A 125 5.65 -21.45 9.20
CA MET A 125 4.33 -20.80 9.33
C MET A 125 4.12 -20.31 10.75
N ASP A 126 4.95 -19.36 11.15
CA ASP A 126 4.84 -18.75 12.46
C ASP A 126 3.74 -17.68 12.45
N ASP A 127 3.07 -17.51 13.58
CA ASP A 127 2.19 -16.38 13.79
C ASP A 127 2.97 -15.08 13.86
N VAL A 128 2.35 -13.97 13.49
CA VAL A 128 2.95 -12.64 13.66
C VAL A 128 3.04 -12.35 15.14
N SER A 129 4.21 -12.55 15.71
CA SER A 129 4.51 -12.36 17.14
C SER A 129 5.43 -11.18 17.40
N HIS A 130 6.08 -10.68 16.35
CA HIS A 130 6.99 -9.54 16.40
C HIS A 130 7.06 -8.85 15.04
N LEU A 131 7.54 -7.60 15.06
CA LEU A 131 7.81 -6.83 13.85
C LEU A 131 9.32 -6.55 13.79
N TYR A 132 9.81 -6.27 12.58
CA TYR A 132 11.14 -5.71 12.44
C TYR A 132 11.24 -4.37 13.19
N ASP A 133 12.44 -4.01 13.60
CA ASP A 133 12.73 -2.76 14.31
C ASP A 133 13.86 -1.99 13.62
N GLN A 134 14.28 -0.89 14.19
CA GLN A 134 15.37 -0.04 13.69
C GLN A 134 16.73 -0.72 13.63
N ASN A 135 16.92 -1.89 14.27
CA ASN A 135 18.16 -2.66 14.28
C ASN A 135 18.14 -3.78 13.23
N THR A 136 16.97 -4.06 12.64
CA THR A 136 16.82 -5.08 11.62
C THR A 136 17.39 -4.56 10.30
N SER A 137 18.29 -5.31 9.70
CA SER A 137 18.87 -4.96 8.40
C SER A 137 17.79 -4.85 7.34
N ARG A 138 17.80 -3.79 6.55
CA ARG A 138 16.84 -3.53 5.48
C ARG A 138 17.57 -2.94 4.26
N VAL A 139 17.26 -3.43 3.08
CA VAL A 139 17.72 -2.88 1.80
C VAL A 139 16.54 -2.23 1.10
N LEU A 140 16.54 -0.90 0.98
CA LEU A 140 15.50 -0.19 0.26
C LEU A 140 15.51 -0.56 -1.22
N THR A 141 14.34 -0.83 -1.77
CA THR A 141 14.08 -1.06 -3.19
C THR A 141 13.28 0.07 -3.82
N THR A 142 12.81 1.00 -3.00
CA THR A 142 12.21 2.27 -3.42
C THR A 142 13.30 3.27 -3.82
N PRO A 143 12.94 4.35 -4.54
CA PRO A 143 13.88 5.45 -4.81
C PRO A 143 14.51 5.99 -3.52
N THR A 144 15.76 6.47 -3.61
CA THR A 144 16.56 6.87 -2.44
C THR A 144 15.94 8.00 -1.62
N TYR A 145 15.02 8.77 -2.18
CA TYR A 145 14.34 9.91 -1.56
C TYR A 145 13.00 9.56 -0.90
N SER A 146 12.44 8.36 -1.15
CA SER A 146 11.13 7.96 -0.62
C SER A 146 11.18 6.56 -0.02
N ALA A 147 10.54 6.35 1.13
CA ALA A 147 10.48 5.03 1.77
C ALA A 147 9.12 4.78 2.42
N TYR A 148 8.65 3.54 2.34
CA TYR A 148 7.54 3.08 3.17
C TYR A 148 8.03 2.71 4.56
N VAL A 149 7.25 3.03 5.60
CA VAL A 149 7.53 2.68 6.99
C VAL A 149 6.31 1.96 7.57
N LYS A 150 6.45 0.67 7.83
CA LYS A 150 5.39 -0.14 8.43
C LYS A 150 5.38 0.09 9.94
N ILE A 151 4.33 0.72 10.45
CA ILE A 151 4.18 1.07 11.87
C ILE A 151 3.44 0.00 12.68
N GLY A 152 2.73 -0.89 12.00
CA GLY A 152 2.00 -2.01 12.60
C GLY A 152 1.67 -3.09 11.56
N GLU A 153 1.28 -4.25 12.04
CA GLU A 153 0.87 -5.42 11.25
C GLU A 153 -0.45 -5.96 11.80
N GLY A 154 -1.24 -6.62 10.93
CA GLY A 154 -2.51 -7.20 11.33
C GLY A 154 -3.64 -6.18 11.54
N CYS A 155 -4.87 -6.67 11.77
CA CYS A 155 -6.05 -5.82 11.89
C CYS A 155 -7.15 -6.49 12.73
N ASN A 156 -7.78 -5.70 13.62
CA ASN A 156 -8.86 -6.14 14.50
C ASN A 156 -10.26 -5.66 14.05
N ASN A 157 -10.41 -5.11 12.83
CA ASN A 157 -11.69 -4.54 12.39
C ASN A 157 -12.75 -5.58 12.04
N GLY A 158 -12.37 -6.77 11.60
CA GLY A 158 -13.29 -7.89 11.37
C GLY A 158 -14.24 -7.67 10.19
N CYS A 159 -13.85 -6.90 9.16
CA CYS A 159 -14.65 -6.71 7.94
C CYS A 159 -14.94 -8.06 7.27
N THR A 160 -16.20 -8.32 6.87
CA THR A 160 -16.65 -9.64 6.40
C THR A 160 -16.02 -10.10 5.08
N PHE A 161 -15.50 -9.19 4.28
CA PHE A 161 -14.85 -9.46 2.99
C PHE A 161 -13.33 -9.64 3.11
N CYS A 162 -12.74 -9.42 4.29
CA CYS A 162 -11.30 -9.23 4.42
C CYS A 162 -10.60 -10.48 4.98
N ILE A 163 -9.60 -10.97 4.25
CA ILE A 163 -8.78 -12.11 4.64
C ILE A 163 -7.61 -11.71 5.58
N ILE A 164 -7.34 -10.42 5.76
CA ILE A 164 -6.17 -9.92 6.51
C ILE A 164 -6.03 -10.54 7.91
N PRO A 165 -7.07 -10.64 8.75
CA PRO A 165 -6.94 -11.26 10.06
C PRO A 165 -6.41 -12.71 10.02
N HIS A 166 -6.68 -13.45 8.95
CA HIS A 166 -6.20 -14.83 8.78
C HIS A 166 -4.75 -14.89 8.31
N VAL A 167 -4.34 -13.96 7.43
CA VAL A 167 -3.01 -14.02 6.81
C VAL A 167 -1.98 -13.09 7.45
N ARG A 168 -2.41 -12.08 8.24
CA ARG A 168 -1.55 -11.10 8.90
C ARG A 168 -1.79 -11.01 10.41
N GLY A 169 -2.75 -11.77 10.94
CA GLY A 169 -3.06 -11.83 12.36
C GLY A 169 -3.73 -10.58 12.95
N PRO A 170 -3.83 -10.51 14.28
CA PRO A 170 -4.35 -9.36 15.00
C PRO A 170 -3.40 -8.17 14.91
N LEU A 171 -3.90 -6.98 15.29
CA LEU A 171 -3.09 -5.77 15.35
C LEU A 171 -1.88 -5.95 16.28
N TYR A 172 -0.72 -5.68 15.74
CA TYR A 172 0.57 -5.64 16.44
C TYR A 172 1.32 -4.36 16.03
N SER A 173 1.50 -3.42 16.94
CA SER A 173 2.10 -2.10 16.68
C SER A 173 3.56 -2.06 17.09
N ARG A 174 4.38 -1.34 16.32
CA ARG A 174 5.74 -0.95 16.74
C ARG A 174 5.66 0.19 17.75
N THR A 175 6.63 0.32 18.63
CA THR A 175 6.67 1.45 19.55
C THR A 175 7.00 2.76 18.82
N VAL A 176 6.59 3.89 19.37
CA VAL A 176 6.90 5.23 18.83
C VAL A 176 8.40 5.42 18.69
N GLU A 177 9.17 4.97 19.68
CA GLU A 177 10.65 5.05 19.69
C GLU A 177 11.27 4.24 18.55
N SER A 178 10.76 3.02 18.31
CA SER A 178 11.26 2.16 17.25
C SER A 178 11.04 2.78 15.87
N VAL A 179 9.82 3.27 15.58
CA VAL A 179 9.50 3.93 14.31
C VAL A 179 10.31 5.21 14.14
N THR A 180 10.39 6.05 15.17
CA THR A 180 11.14 7.30 15.15
C THR A 180 12.64 7.05 14.89
N ALA A 181 13.20 6.02 15.49
CA ALA A 181 14.61 5.66 15.28
C ALA A 181 14.87 5.21 13.83
N GLU A 182 14.00 4.38 13.24
CA GLU A 182 14.10 3.99 11.83
C GLU A 182 14.01 5.21 10.91
N VAL A 183 13.03 6.11 11.12
CA VAL A 183 12.86 7.29 10.29
C VAL A 183 14.09 8.21 10.36
N ARG A 184 14.74 8.35 11.53
CA ARG A 184 16.00 9.08 11.64
C ARG A 184 17.13 8.45 10.82
N GLN A 185 17.21 7.12 10.80
CA GLN A 185 18.20 6.41 9.95
C GLN A 185 17.92 6.62 8.47
N LEU A 186 16.64 6.54 8.05
CA LEU A 186 16.21 6.81 6.68
C LEU A 186 16.55 8.25 6.26
N ALA A 187 16.27 9.24 7.10
CA ALA A 187 16.60 10.64 6.87
C ALA A 187 18.11 10.86 6.72
N ALA A 188 18.92 10.22 7.59
CA ALA A 188 20.38 10.25 7.49
C ALA A 188 20.89 9.59 6.20
N GLY A 189 20.13 8.64 5.62
CA GLY A 189 20.37 8.01 4.32
C GLY A 189 19.92 8.84 3.11
N GLY A 190 19.27 10.00 3.33
CA GLY A 190 18.82 10.89 2.25
C GLY A 190 17.35 10.79 1.90
N VAL A 191 16.58 9.97 2.60
CA VAL A 191 15.12 9.88 2.41
C VAL A 191 14.46 11.19 2.84
N LYS A 192 13.63 11.75 1.98
CA LYS A 192 12.89 13.00 2.19
C LYS A 192 11.39 12.75 2.41
N GLU A 193 10.82 11.72 1.80
CA GLU A 193 9.43 11.31 1.97
C GLU A 193 9.33 9.99 2.72
N ILE A 194 8.49 9.94 3.75
CA ILE A 194 8.08 8.69 4.40
C ILE A 194 6.59 8.46 4.22
N ASN A 195 6.25 7.23 3.86
CA ASN A 195 4.89 6.77 3.67
C ASN A 195 4.55 5.81 4.81
N LEU A 196 3.77 6.28 5.79
CA LEU A 196 3.38 5.46 6.96
C LEU A 196 2.27 4.50 6.57
N ILE A 197 2.50 3.22 6.83
CA ILE A 197 1.56 2.15 6.47
C ILE A 197 1.32 1.17 7.62
N ALA A 198 0.08 0.70 7.70
CA ALA A 198 -0.38 -0.47 8.42
C ALA A 198 -1.60 -1.04 7.65
N GLN A 199 -2.27 -2.06 8.16
CA GLN A 199 -3.56 -2.47 7.59
C GLN A 199 -4.69 -1.51 7.98
N ASP A 200 -4.54 -0.87 9.13
CA ASP A 200 -5.34 0.24 9.65
C ASP A 200 -4.41 1.16 10.43
N THR A 201 -3.96 2.23 9.79
CA THR A 201 -2.98 3.16 10.34
C THR A 201 -3.55 3.98 11.50
N THR A 202 -4.86 4.23 11.50
CA THR A 202 -5.53 4.97 12.60
C THR A 202 -5.63 4.16 13.89
N SER A 203 -5.60 2.84 13.81
CA SER A 203 -5.61 1.94 14.97
C SER A 203 -4.23 1.73 15.61
N TYR A 204 -3.17 2.32 15.06
CA TYR A 204 -1.81 2.20 15.59
C TYR A 204 -1.74 2.53 17.08
N GLY A 205 -1.14 1.61 17.86
CA GLY A 205 -0.91 1.77 19.30
C GLY A 205 -2.06 1.31 20.19
N PHE A 206 -3.23 0.92 19.66
CA PHE A 206 -4.33 0.43 20.50
C PHE A 206 -3.96 -0.81 21.30
N ASP A 207 -3.17 -1.71 20.74
CA ASP A 207 -2.63 -2.90 21.40
C ASP A 207 -1.59 -2.57 22.47
N LEU A 208 -0.90 -1.43 22.35
CA LEU A 208 0.12 -0.98 23.30
C LEU A 208 -0.45 -0.14 24.45
N ALA A 209 -1.43 0.73 24.16
CA ALA A 209 -1.87 1.78 25.10
C ALA A 209 -3.39 1.85 25.28
N GLY A 210 -4.18 1.01 24.59
CA GLY A 210 -5.65 1.10 24.61
C GLY A 210 -6.23 2.34 23.92
N LYS A 211 -5.39 3.12 23.22
CA LYS A 211 -5.76 4.29 22.41
C LYS A 211 -4.86 4.40 21.19
N SER A 212 -5.27 5.19 20.19
CA SER A 212 -4.39 5.50 19.07
C SER A 212 -3.17 6.29 19.55
N LEU A 213 -1.97 5.85 19.14
CA LEU A 213 -0.70 6.55 19.33
C LEU A 213 -0.24 7.26 18.06
N LEU A 214 -1.05 7.26 16.99
CA LEU A 214 -0.67 7.91 15.73
C LEU A 214 -0.40 9.41 15.90
N PRO A 215 -1.22 10.19 16.63
CA PRO A 215 -0.89 11.60 16.88
C PRO A 215 0.44 11.79 17.63
N ASP A 216 0.74 10.93 18.60
CA ASP A 216 1.99 11.00 19.37
C ASP A 216 3.19 10.69 18.46
N LEU A 217 3.07 9.66 17.61
CA LEU A 217 4.08 9.31 16.60
C LEU A 217 4.32 10.48 15.64
N LEU A 218 3.28 11.06 15.06
CA LEU A 218 3.41 12.17 14.11
C LEU A 218 4.12 13.37 14.71
N ARG A 219 3.86 13.72 15.98
CA ARG A 219 4.57 14.81 16.68
C ARG A 219 6.07 14.57 16.82
N GLU A 220 6.48 13.31 16.93
CA GLU A 220 7.91 12.97 16.95
C GLU A 220 8.52 12.99 15.54
N LEU A 221 7.79 12.50 14.53
CA LEU A 221 8.29 12.42 13.17
C LEU A 221 8.48 13.79 12.51
N VAL A 222 7.58 14.75 12.75
CA VAL A 222 7.72 16.13 12.18
C VAL A 222 8.96 16.86 12.67
N LYS A 223 9.55 16.46 13.81
CA LYS A 223 10.78 17.04 14.36
C LYS A 223 12.05 16.54 13.66
N ILE A 224 11.95 15.50 12.85
CA ILE A 224 13.13 14.88 12.21
C ILE A 224 13.60 15.78 11.07
N GLU A 225 14.85 16.21 11.14
CA GLU A 225 15.52 16.95 10.07
C GLU A 225 15.75 16.02 8.87
N GLY A 226 15.64 16.57 7.66
CA GLY A 226 15.80 15.84 6.40
C GLY A 226 14.51 15.17 5.89
N ILE A 227 13.52 14.92 6.74
CA ILE A 227 12.19 14.52 6.28
C ILE A 227 11.39 15.78 5.94
N GLU A 228 10.94 15.83 4.70
CA GLU A 228 10.11 16.92 4.15
C GLU A 228 8.65 16.53 4.07
N TRP A 229 8.34 15.26 3.73
CA TRP A 229 7.00 14.74 3.56
C TRP A 229 6.72 13.52 4.44
N ILE A 230 5.57 13.54 5.12
CA ILE A 230 5.00 12.43 5.88
C ILE A 230 3.62 12.17 5.32
N ARG A 231 3.43 11.02 4.67
CA ARG A 231 2.16 10.63 4.07
C ARG A 231 1.54 9.49 4.85
N LEU A 232 0.21 9.54 5.02
CA LEU A 232 -0.57 8.55 5.74
C LEU A 232 -1.42 7.75 4.77
N PHE A 233 -1.32 6.42 4.83
CA PHE A 233 -2.14 5.51 4.05
C PHE A 233 -3.03 4.66 4.94
N TYR A 234 -4.13 4.13 4.38
CA TYR A 234 -5.03 3.16 5.01
C TYR A 234 -5.62 3.66 6.32
N LEU A 235 -6.19 4.84 6.30
CA LEU A 235 -6.90 5.42 7.45
C LEU A 235 -8.31 4.83 7.56
N TYR A 236 -8.75 4.53 8.78
CA TYR A 236 -10.08 3.99 9.02
C TYR A 236 -10.94 5.04 9.72
N PRO A 237 -12.18 5.34 9.27
CA PRO A 237 -13.00 6.44 9.78
C PRO A 237 -13.21 6.39 11.28
N HIS A 238 -13.52 5.22 11.84
CA HIS A 238 -13.87 5.00 13.25
C HIS A 238 -12.83 5.54 14.24
N PHE A 239 -11.57 5.46 13.89
CA PHE A 239 -10.47 5.90 14.75
C PHE A 239 -9.91 7.27 14.34
N PHE A 240 -10.56 7.97 13.41
CA PHE A 240 -10.12 9.27 12.95
C PHE A 240 -10.52 10.37 13.95
N THR A 241 -9.57 10.85 14.75
CA THR A 241 -9.81 11.80 15.84
C THR A 241 -9.70 13.26 15.38
N ASP A 242 -10.24 14.18 16.20
CA ASP A 242 -10.09 15.63 15.98
C ASP A 242 -8.63 16.04 16.03
N GLU A 243 -7.88 15.44 16.96
CA GLU A 243 -6.45 15.66 17.12
C GLU A 243 -5.65 15.27 15.86
N LEU A 244 -5.98 14.12 15.23
CA LEU A 244 -5.35 13.70 13.98
C LEU A 244 -5.67 14.69 12.85
N THR A 245 -6.94 15.13 12.74
CA THR A 245 -7.34 16.15 11.77
C THR A 245 -6.53 17.43 11.94
N GLU A 246 -6.39 17.91 13.18
CA GLU A 246 -5.63 19.11 13.47
C GLU A 246 -4.14 19.00 13.09
N LEU A 247 -3.53 17.85 13.32
CA LEU A 247 -2.14 17.61 12.93
C LEU A 247 -1.99 17.63 11.41
N ILE A 248 -2.83 16.92 10.67
CA ILE A 248 -2.78 16.90 9.19
C ILE A 248 -2.97 18.31 8.62
N VAL A 249 -3.84 19.11 9.23
CA VAL A 249 -4.12 20.49 8.74
C VAL A 249 -3.01 21.48 9.11
N LYS A 250 -2.38 21.35 10.29
CA LYS A 250 -1.45 22.36 10.81
C LYS A 250 0.01 22.10 10.48
N GLU A 251 0.43 20.84 10.42
CA GLU A 251 1.82 20.47 10.23
C GLU A 251 2.18 20.47 8.73
N GLU A 252 3.13 21.31 8.34
CA GLU A 252 3.52 21.47 6.93
C GLU A 252 4.16 20.21 6.35
N LYS A 253 4.91 19.45 7.17
CA LYS A 253 5.55 18.21 6.75
C LYS A 253 4.56 17.06 6.54
N ILE A 254 3.36 17.12 7.13
CA ILE A 254 2.33 16.11 6.89
C ILE A 254 1.62 16.47 5.58
N CYS A 255 1.71 15.61 4.59
CA CYS A 255 1.04 15.80 3.32
C CYS A 255 -0.45 16.05 3.52
N PRO A 256 -1.07 17.04 2.82
CA PRO A 256 -2.50 17.32 2.93
C PRO A 256 -3.34 16.24 2.21
N TYR A 257 -3.11 14.99 2.55
CA TYR A 257 -3.61 13.81 1.87
C TYR A 257 -4.23 12.84 2.88
N VAL A 258 -5.47 12.45 2.64
CA VAL A 258 -6.24 11.54 3.50
C VAL A 258 -6.70 10.37 2.66
N ASP A 259 -6.04 9.22 2.79
CA ASP A 259 -6.46 7.95 2.19
C ASP A 259 -7.40 7.22 3.15
N LEU A 260 -8.69 7.23 2.82
CA LEU A 260 -9.78 6.78 3.68
C LEU A 260 -10.64 5.73 2.96
N PRO A 261 -10.27 4.44 2.97
CA PRO A 261 -11.03 3.38 2.32
C PRO A 261 -12.39 3.16 3.00
N LEU A 262 -13.44 3.79 2.48
CA LEU A 262 -14.81 3.75 3.00
C LEU A 262 -15.51 2.43 2.66
N GLN A 263 -15.17 1.84 1.54
CA GLN A 263 -15.68 0.60 0.95
C GLN A 263 -17.10 0.72 0.37
N HIS A 264 -18.01 1.40 1.04
CA HIS A 264 -19.36 1.73 0.57
C HIS A 264 -19.93 2.93 1.36
N ILE A 265 -21.12 3.42 0.97
CA ILE A 265 -21.84 4.46 1.73
C ILE A 265 -23.21 3.99 2.22
N SER A 266 -23.88 3.05 1.52
CA SER A 266 -25.18 2.56 1.96
C SER A 266 -25.08 1.89 3.34
N GLN A 267 -25.94 2.31 4.27
CA GLN A 267 -25.96 1.83 5.66
C GLN A 267 -26.16 0.32 5.74
N SER A 268 -26.98 -0.25 4.88
CA SER A 268 -27.25 -1.70 4.84
C SER A 268 -26.04 -2.50 4.34
N VAL A 269 -25.34 -1.99 3.32
CA VAL A 269 -24.10 -2.61 2.81
C VAL A 269 -22.99 -2.50 3.87
N LEU A 270 -22.77 -1.34 4.47
CA LEU A 270 -21.81 -1.14 5.56
C LEU A 270 -22.04 -2.13 6.71
N LYS A 271 -23.29 -2.36 7.07
CA LYS A 271 -23.67 -3.34 8.10
C LYS A 271 -23.34 -4.78 7.67
N ARG A 272 -23.63 -5.16 6.41
CA ARG A 272 -23.27 -6.49 5.88
C ARG A 272 -21.75 -6.66 5.79
N MET A 273 -21.02 -5.60 5.47
CA MET A 273 -19.55 -5.55 5.47
C MET A 273 -18.95 -5.58 6.90
N ASN A 274 -19.77 -5.52 7.93
CA ASN A 274 -19.34 -5.38 9.34
C ASN A 274 -18.43 -4.15 9.57
N ARG A 275 -18.74 -3.03 8.88
CA ARG A 275 -18.07 -1.76 9.12
C ARG A 275 -18.57 -1.16 10.43
N ARG A 276 -17.64 -0.58 11.22
CA ARG A 276 -17.97 0.02 12.53
C ARG A 276 -18.67 1.37 12.38
N ASP A 277 -18.40 2.09 11.29
CA ASP A 277 -18.95 3.41 11.04
C ASP A 277 -20.30 3.31 10.35
N SER A 278 -21.25 4.14 10.79
CA SER A 278 -22.48 4.36 10.08
C SER A 278 -22.30 5.33 8.91
N GLN A 279 -23.26 5.36 7.99
CA GLN A 279 -23.32 6.39 6.94
C GLN A 279 -23.21 7.80 7.52
N ALA A 280 -23.92 8.08 8.62
CA ALA A 280 -23.93 9.38 9.27
C ALA A 280 -22.54 9.76 9.83
N ASP A 281 -21.81 8.80 10.39
CA ASP A 281 -20.43 9.03 10.89
C ASP A 281 -19.49 9.37 9.75
N ILE A 282 -19.59 8.64 8.63
CA ILE A 282 -18.78 8.89 7.43
C ILE A 282 -19.06 10.30 6.88
N LEU A 283 -20.33 10.67 6.70
CA LEU A 283 -20.70 12.00 6.20
C LEU A 283 -20.19 13.10 7.12
N LYS A 284 -20.35 12.95 8.44
CA LYS A 284 -19.85 13.90 9.43
C LYS A 284 -18.33 14.05 9.38
N LEU A 285 -17.59 12.95 9.19
CA LEU A 285 -16.14 13.01 9.06
C LEU A 285 -15.72 13.75 7.79
N ILE A 286 -16.36 13.47 6.65
CA ILE A 286 -16.09 14.15 5.38
C ILE A 286 -16.37 15.65 5.48
N ASP A 287 -17.55 16.03 6.02
CA ASP A 287 -17.90 17.44 6.24
C ASP A 287 -16.83 18.14 7.09
N LYS A 288 -16.34 17.47 8.13
CA LYS A 288 -15.27 17.98 8.97
C LYS A 288 -13.95 18.17 8.21
N LEU A 289 -13.54 17.17 7.43
CA LEU A 289 -12.27 17.23 6.67
C LEU A 289 -12.31 18.32 5.59
N THR A 290 -13.47 18.56 4.99
CA THR A 290 -13.64 19.60 3.95
C THR A 290 -13.83 21.02 4.50
N ALA A 291 -14.21 21.17 5.78
CA ALA A 291 -14.47 22.47 6.41
C ALA A 291 -13.19 23.25 6.81
N HIS A 292 -12.01 22.64 6.73
CA HIS A 292 -10.75 23.27 7.12
C HIS A 292 -10.24 24.23 6.04
N GLY A 293 -9.58 25.33 6.48
CA GLY A 293 -9.00 26.34 5.57
C GLY A 293 -7.89 25.81 4.64
N ARG A 294 -7.16 24.76 5.05
CA ARG A 294 -6.25 24.03 4.19
C ARG A 294 -7.05 22.99 3.39
N LYS A 295 -6.94 23.07 2.06
CA LYS A 295 -7.57 22.08 1.17
C LYS A 295 -6.89 20.72 1.39
N LEU A 296 -7.66 19.72 1.80
CA LEU A 296 -7.18 18.34 1.93
C LEU A 296 -7.58 17.56 0.66
N THR A 297 -6.67 16.76 0.17
CA THR A 297 -6.95 15.75 -0.86
C THR A 297 -7.59 14.54 -0.19
N LEU A 298 -8.77 14.17 -0.66
CA LEU A 298 -9.51 13.01 -0.18
C LEU A 298 -9.42 11.88 -1.20
N ARG A 299 -8.77 10.80 -0.82
CA ARG A 299 -8.77 9.53 -1.53
C ARG A 299 -9.65 8.52 -0.82
N SER A 300 -10.43 7.77 -1.57
CA SER A 300 -11.19 6.65 -1.02
C SER A 300 -11.08 5.39 -1.89
N THR A 301 -11.55 4.29 -1.34
CA THR A 301 -11.67 3.02 -2.05
C THR A 301 -13.06 2.47 -1.80
N PHE A 302 -13.70 1.96 -2.88
CA PHE A 302 -15.03 1.36 -2.83
C PHE A 302 -15.03 -0.05 -3.40
N ILE A 303 -15.92 -0.89 -2.87
CA ILE A 303 -16.18 -2.24 -3.35
C ILE A 303 -17.61 -2.24 -3.91
N VAL A 304 -17.76 -2.63 -5.18
CA VAL A 304 -19.04 -2.78 -5.85
C VAL A 304 -19.39 -4.25 -6.05
N GLY A 305 -20.69 -4.57 -6.09
CA GLY A 305 -21.16 -5.94 -6.23
C GLY A 305 -20.96 -6.79 -4.97
N PHE A 306 -20.96 -6.17 -3.80
CA PHE A 306 -20.95 -6.88 -2.52
C PHE A 306 -22.23 -7.74 -2.38
N PRO A 307 -22.18 -8.95 -1.75
CA PRO A 307 -23.34 -9.82 -1.63
C PRO A 307 -24.59 -9.10 -1.12
N GLY A 308 -25.68 -9.23 -1.89
CA GLY A 308 -26.96 -8.59 -1.64
C GLY A 308 -27.02 -7.09 -1.90
N GLU A 309 -26.01 -6.48 -2.55
CA GLU A 309 -26.05 -5.08 -2.98
C GLU A 309 -27.12 -4.89 -4.04
N THR A 310 -28.12 -4.02 -3.76
CA THR A 310 -29.20 -3.70 -4.73
C THR A 310 -28.77 -2.58 -5.68
N GLU A 311 -29.55 -2.36 -6.73
CA GLU A 311 -29.30 -1.25 -7.67
C GLU A 311 -29.48 0.12 -6.98
N GLU A 312 -30.43 0.22 -6.06
CA GLU A 312 -30.67 1.45 -5.29
C GLU A 312 -29.48 1.76 -4.36
N GLU A 313 -28.92 0.75 -3.70
CA GLU A 313 -27.74 0.88 -2.84
C GLU A 313 -26.50 1.29 -3.66
N PHE A 314 -26.34 0.72 -4.86
CA PHE A 314 -25.29 1.10 -5.78
C PHE A 314 -25.46 2.53 -6.31
N GLN A 315 -26.72 2.93 -6.66
CA GLN A 315 -26.99 4.31 -7.10
C GLN A 315 -26.69 5.31 -5.97
N GLU A 316 -27.01 4.98 -4.71
CA GLU A 316 -26.65 5.78 -3.54
C GLU A 316 -25.12 6.00 -3.45
N LEU A 317 -24.33 4.98 -3.79
CA LEU A 317 -22.87 5.09 -3.86
C LEU A 317 -22.42 6.02 -5.00
N CYS A 318 -23.02 5.91 -6.17
CA CYS A 318 -22.74 6.79 -7.32
C CYS A 318 -23.02 8.25 -6.97
N ASP A 319 -24.19 8.53 -6.41
CA ASP A 319 -24.61 9.88 -6.01
C ASP A 319 -23.69 10.45 -4.91
N PHE A 320 -23.23 9.59 -4.01
CA PHE A 320 -22.28 9.97 -2.97
C PHE A 320 -20.92 10.37 -3.53
N VAL A 321 -20.36 9.62 -4.46
CA VAL A 321 -19.07 9.92 -5.10
C VAL A 321 -19.17 11.23 -5.89
N GLU A 322 -20.22 11.40 -6.69
CA GLU A 322 -20.44 12.62 -7.48
C GLU A 322 -20.60 13.87 -6.61
N ARG A 323 -21.36 13.76 -5.50
CA ARG A 323 -21.59 14.87 -4.58
C ARG A 323 -20.38 15.22 -3.74
N THR A 324 -19.66 14.22 -3.23
CA THR A 324 -18.49 14.42 -2.34
C THR A 324 -17.29 14.97 -3.10
N LYS A 325 -17.19 14.66 -4.39
CA LYS A 325 -16.07 15.07 -5.27
C LYS A 325 -14.72 14.68 -4.69
N PHE A 326 -14.54 13.38 -4.45
CA PHE A 326 -13.23 12.85 -4.06
C PHE A 326 -12.18 13.21 -5.11
N ASP A 327 -10.97 13.55 -4.66
CA ASP A 327 -9.86 13.85 -5.56
C ASP A 327 -9.39 12.56 -6.28
N ALA A 328 -9.39 11.43 -5.57
CA ALA A 328 -9.08 10.13 -6.13
C ALA A 328 -9.99 9.02 -5.55
N VAL A 329 -10.37 8.05 -6.38
CA VAL A 329 -11.13 6.87 -5.97
C VAL A 329 -10.56 5.62 -6.65
N GLY A 330 -10.27 4.60 -5.84
CA GLY A 330 -10.07 3.24 -6.32
C GLY A 330 -11.38 2.45 -6.22
N VAL A 331 -11.76 1.74 -7.27
CA VAL A 331 -12.94 0.84 -7.27
C VAL A 331 -12.47 -0.59 -7.46
N PHE A 332 -13.02 -1.50 -6.66
CA PHE A 332 -12.82 -2.94 -6.79
C PHE A 332 -14.16 -3.63 -6.93
N THR A 333 -14.22 -4.62 -7.80
CA THR A 333 -15.32 -5.60 -7.75
C THR A 333 -15.14 -6.48 -6.52
N TYR A 334 -16.23 -6.85 -5.85
CA TYR A 334 -16.16 -7.77 -4.73
C TYR A 334 -15.58 -9.12 -5.19
N SER A 335 -14.51 -9.55 -4.52
CA SER A 335 -13.87 -10.84 -4.70
C SER A 335 -14.33 -11.80 -3.61
N GLN A 336 -14.82 -13.00 -4.00
CA GLN A 336 -15.32 -14.02 -3.08
C GLN A 336 -14.14 -14.82 -2.49
N GLU A 337 -13.52 -14.29 -1.45
CA GLU A 337 -12.33 -14.89 -0.84
C GLU A 337 -12.68 -16.02 0.13
N GLU A 338 -12.13 -17.19 -0.11
CA GLU A 338 -12.33 -18.37 0.75
C GLU A 338 -11.93 -18.08 2.21
N GLY A 339 -12.74 -18.57 3.16
CA GLY A 339 -12.54 -18.34 4.59
C GLY A 339 -13.09 -17.01 5.10
N THR A 340 -13.60 -16.12 4.24
CA THR A 340 -14.25 -14.88 4.66
C THR A 340 -15.75 -15.08 4.90
N PRO A 341 -16.35 -14.39 5.89
CA PRO A 341 -17.80 -14.47 6.11
C PRO A 341 -18.63 -14.05 4.90
N ALA A 342 -18.19 -13.08 4.11
CA ALA A 342 -18.90 -12.62 2.91
C ALA A 342 -18.94 -13.69 1.80
N ALA A 343 -17.93 -14.55 1.72
CA ALA A 343 -17.92 -15.64 0.75
C ALA A 343 -19.07 -16.67 0.96
N ALA A 344 -19.54 -16.80 2.21
CA ALA A 344 -20.62 -17.70 2.58
C ALA A 344 -22.02 -17.06 2.48
N MET A 345 -22.13 -15.77 2.13
CA MET A 345 -23.43 -15.09 1.95
C MET A 345 -24.15 -15.63 0.72
N ALA A 346 -25.47 -15.79 0.81
CA ALA A 346 -26.26 -16.43 -0.25
C ALA A 346 -26.43 -15.56 -1.50
N ASP A 347 -26.56 -14.25 -1.34
CA ASP A 347 -26.94 -13.32 -2.41
C ASP A 347 -25.72 -12.79 -3.16
N GLN A 348 -24.89 -13.69 -3.70
CA GLN A 348 -23.73 -13.34 -4.51
C GLN A 348 -24.16 -12.63 -5.81
N ILE A 349 -23.49 -11.56 -6.15
CA ILE A 349 -23.77 -10.76 -7.36
C ILE A 349 -23.04 -11.38 -8.56
N PRO A 350 -23.69 -11.55 -9.73
CA PRO A 350 -23.05 -12.01 -10.95
C PRO A 350 -21.89 -11.12 -11.39
N GLU A 351 -20.85 -11.71 -11.98
CA GLU A 351 -19.63 -11.00 -12.37
C GLU A 351 -19.92 -9.87 -13.36
N GLU A 352 -20.82 -10.10 -14.32
CA GLU A 352 -21.22 -9.09 -15.32
C GLU A 352 -21.83 -7.85 -14.67
N VAL A 353 -22.59 -8.02 -13.56
CA VAL A 353 -23.17 -6.90 -12.81
C VAL A 353 -22.09 -6.15 -12.02
N LYS A 354 -21.14 -6.87 -11.44
CA LYS A 354 -20.00 -6.24 -10.73
C LYS A 354 -19.15 -5.40 -11.70
N GLU A 355 -18.84 -5.94 -12.86
CA GLU A 355 -18.08 -5.27 -13.93
C GLU A 355 -18.82 -4.02 -14.45
N GLU A 356 -20.13 -4.13 -14.66
CA GLU A 356 -20.97 -3.00 -15.07
C GLU A 356 -20.95 -1.88 -14.03
N ARG A 357 -21.12 -2.22 -12.74
CA ARG A 357 -21.06 -1.26 -11.63
C ARG A 357 -19.67 -0.62 -11.51
N TYR A 358 -18.62 -1.42 -11.65
CA TYR A 358 -17.25 -0.93 -11.68
C TYR A 358 -17.06 0.16 -12.75
N HIS A 359 -17.46 -0.12 -13.98
CA HIS A 359 -17.29 0.82 -15.09
C HIS A 359 -18.13 2.09 -14.91
N ARG A 360 -19.37 1.98 -14.39
CA ARG A 360 -20.22 3.15 -14.10
C ARG A 360 -19.59 4.05 -13.04
N LEU A 361 -19.14 3.48 -11.93
CA LEU A 361 -18.56 4.26 -10.84
C LEU A 361 -17.22 4.90 -11.26
N MET A 362 -16.38 4.17 -12.00
CA MET A 362 -15.14 4.72 -12.55
C MET A 362 -15.37 5.83 -13.58
N ALA A 363 -16.42 5.73 -14.40
CA ALA A 363 -16.77 6.79 -15.34
C ALA A 363 -17.26 8.08 -14.63
N ILE A 364 -17.96 7.95 -13.50
CA ILE A 364 -18.34 9.09 -12.64
C ILE A 364 -17.06 9.71 -12.06
N GLN A 365 -16.20 8.89 -11.45
CA GLN A 365 -14.97 9.38 -10.82
C GLN A 365 -14.01 10.05 -11.81
N ALA A 366 -13.89 9.54 -13.03
CA ALA A 366 -13.03 10.16 -14.04
C ALA A 366 -13.43 11.62 -14.33
N LYS A 367 -14.75 11.90 -14.39
CA LYS A 367 -15.26 13.27 -14.57
C LYS A 367 -14.97 14.13 -13.34
N VAL A 368 -15.20 13.57 -12.15
CA VAL A 368 -14.93 14.25 -10.88
C VAL A 368 -13.45 14.59 -10.75
N SER A 369 -12.57 13.62 -11.04
CA SER A 369 -11.11 13.84 -11.00
C SER A 369 -10.65 14.92 -11.99
N GLU A 370 -11.20 14.94 -13.21
CA GLU A 370 -10.91 16.00 -14.19
C GLU A 370 -11.33 17.38 -13.68
N GLU A 371 -12.54 17.51 -13.10
CA GLU A 371 -12.98 18.76 -12.49
C GLU A 371 -12.04 19.18 -11.34
N ARG A 372 -11.68 18.25 -10.46
CA ARG A 372 -10.79 18.51 -9.32
C ARG A 372 -9.39 18.94 -9.75
N ASN A 373 -8.82 18.28 -10.77
CA ASN A 373 -7.51 18.64 -11.31
C ASN A 373 -7.54 20.00 -12.02
N ARG A 374 -8.64 20.36 -12.71
CA ARG A 374 -8.83 21.70 -13.26
C ARG A 374 -8.95 22.78 -12.18
N ASP A 375 -9.58 22.45 -11.05
CA ASP A 375 -9.66 23.38 -9.90
C ASP A 375 -8.25 23.69 -9.29
N LEU A 376 -7.22 22.89 -9.59
CA LEU A 376 -5.85 23.13 -9.19
C LEU A 376 -5.13 24.17 -10.07
N GLU A 377 -5.65 24.48 -11.27
CA GLU A 377 -5.00 25.38 -12.20
C GLU A 377 -4.72 26.76 -11.56
N GLY A 378 -3.48 27.24 -11.68
CA GLY A 378 -2.97 28.44 -11.02
C GLY A 378 -2.51 28.28 -9.57
N SER A 379 -2.80 27.15 -8.92
CA SER A 379 -2.31 26.88 -7.55
C SER A 379 -0.82 26.51 -7.54
N ILE A 380 -0.18 26.74 -6.39
CA ILE A 380 1.23 26.43 -6.17
C ILE A 380 1.35 25.28 -5.19
N HIS A 381 2.12 24.26 -5.55
CA HIS A 381 2.36 23.07 -4.75
C HIS A 381 3.85 22.72 -4.70
N PRO A 382 4.33 22.11 -3.62
CA PRO A 382 5.60 21.39 -3.63
C PRO A 382 5.50 20.17 -4.58
N PHE A 383 6.53 19.97 -5.38
CA PHE A 383 6.65 18.88 -6.36
C PHE A 383 7.93 18.10 -6.11
N ILE A 384 7.84 16.79 -5.96
CA ILE A 384 8.99 15.89 -5.88
C ILE A 384 9.30 15.32 -7.27
N VAL A 385 10.54 15.45 -7.68
CA VAL A 385 11.04 14.89 -8.95
C VAL A 385 11.28 13.40 -8.78
N GLU A 386 10.60 12.56 -9.56
CA GLU A 386 10.76 11.11 -9.53
C GLU A 386 11.59 10.59 -10.70
N GLU A 387 11.43 11.21 -11.87
CA GLU A 387 12.11 10.83 -13.09
C GLU A 387 12.45 12.07 -13.95
N LEU A 388 13.54 11.98 -14.69
CA LEU A 388 13.91 12.98 -15.68
C LEU A 388 13.87 12.31 -17.08
N THR A 389 13.00 12.79 -17.93
CA THR A 389 12.83 12.30 -19.30
C THR A 389 13.34 13.34 -20.29
N ASP A 390 13.99 12.91 -21.37
CA ASP A 390 14.41 13.78 -22.47
C ASP A 390 13.66 13.31 -23.74
N GLU A 391 12.57 13.99 -24.05
CA GLU A 391 11.83 13.75 -25.28
C GLU A 391 12.21 14.84 -26.31
N SER A 392 12.92 14.42 -27.36
CA SER A 392 13.27 15.29 -28.48
C SER A 392 14.11 16.54 -28.12
N GLY A 393 14.94 16.45 -27.09
CA GLY A 393 15.78 17.55 -26.63
C GLY A 393 15.08 18.50 -25.66
N HIS A 394 13.90 18.15 -25.16
CA HIS A 394 13.18 18.84 -24.11
C HIS A 394 13.22 18.01 -22.81
N LEU A 395 14.02 18.49 -21.84
CA LEU A 395 14.15 17.85 -20.53
C LEU A 395 12.91 18.16 -19.70
N GLN A 396 12.15 17.11 -19.34
CA GLN A 396 10.96 17.18 -18.52
C GLN A 396 11.19 16.44 -17.21
N ALA A 397 10.67 16.95 -16.11
CA ALA A 397 10.58 16.23 -14.85
C ALA A 397 9.19 15.61 -14.72
N VAL A 398 9.15 14.34 -14.35
CA VAL A 398 7.95 13.61 -13.99
C VAL A 398 8.02 13.34 -12.48
N GLY A 399 6.89 13.46 -11.79
CA GLY A 399 6.86 13.24 -10.36
C GLY A 399 5.49 13.51 -9.76
N ARG A 400 5.44 13.93 -8.50
CA ARG A 400 4.19 14.12 -7.76
C ARG A 400 4.16 15.42 -6.98
N LEU A 401 2.97 15.98 -6.86
CA LEU A 401 2.67 17.04 -5.88
C LEU A 401 2.50 16.43 -4.47
N ASP A 402 2.57 17.25 -3.44
CA ASP A 402 2.31 16.86 -2.05
C ASP A 402 0.91 16.24 -1.85
N ILE A 403 0.00 16.52 -2.77
CA ILE A 403 -1.40 16.02 -2.84
C ILE A 403 -1.57 14.73 -3.66
N GLN A 404 -0.50 14.16 -4.19
CA GLN A 404 -0.51 12.93 -4.99
C GLN A 404 0.31 11.84 -4.29
N ALA A 405 -0.25 10.64 -4.16
CA ALA A 405 0.40 9.50 -3.54
C ALA A 405 1.15 8.65 -4.57
N PRO A 406 2.30 8.04 -4.18
CA PRO A 406 3.06 7.17 -5.08
C PRO A 406 2.23 5.95 -5.51
N GLU A 407 2.39 5.54 -6.77
CA GLU A 407 1.87 4.29 -7.37
C GLU A 407 0.33 4.21 -7.53
N VAL A 408 -0.45 5.06 -6.86
CA VAL A 408 -1.92 4.96 -6.82
C VAL A 408 -2.66 6.16 -7.39
N ASP A 409 -1.99 7.30 -7.52
CA ASP A 409 -2.57 8.53 -8.09
C ASP A 409 -1.89 8.89 -9.42
N GLY A 410 -2.39 9.92 -10.08
CA GLY A 410 -1.81 10.44 -11.31
C GLY A 410 -0.46 11.14 -11.09
N LEU A 411 0.20 11.47 -12.18
CA LEU A 411 1.51 12.09 -12.22
C LEU A 411 1.42 13.60 -12.53
N THR A 412 2.49 14.30 -12.18
CA THR A 412 2.70 15.70 -12.54
C THR A 412 3.88 15.81 -13.48
N TYR A 413 3.69 16.52 -14.59
CA TYR A 413 4.69 16.77 -15.60
C TYR A 413 5.14 18.23 -15.54
N VAL A 414 6.44 18.46 -15.37
CA VAL A 414 7.04 19.81 -15.27
C VAL A 414 8.00 20.02 -16.42
N GLU A 415 7.71 20.99 -17.29
CA GLU A 415 8.61 21.39 -18.37
C GLU A 415 9.82 22.15 -17.81
N ASP A 416 10.93 22.21 -18.57
CA ASP A 416 12.19 22.83 -18.20
C ASP A 416 12.79 22.28 -16.90
N ALA A 417 13.10 21.01 -16.88
CA ALA A 417 13.72 20.31 -15.76
C ALA A 417 15.24 20.53 -15.64
N LYS A 418 15.81 21.52 -16.35
CA LYS A 418 17.26 21.76 -16.38
C LYS A 418 17.81 22.01 -14.96
N GLY A 419 18.80 21.19 -14.58
CA GLY A 419 19.49 21.29 -13.28
C GLY A 419 18.75 20.60 -12.13
N LEU A 420 17.59 20.00 -12.36
CA LEU A 420 16.89 19.16 -11.38
C LEU A 420 17.53 17.77 -11.31
N LYS A 421 17.27 17.10 -10.18
CA LYS A 421 17.67 15.71 -9.90
C LYS A 421 16.49 14.97 -9.27
N GLU A 422 16.47 13.68 -9.42
CA GLU A 422 15.55 12.81 -8.69
C GLU A 422 15.62 13.06 -7.18
N GLY A 423 14.47 13.16 -6.54
CA GLY A 423 14.33 13.52 -5.13
C GLY A 423 14.42 15.02 -4.81
N ASP A 424 14.58 15.90 -5.81
CA ASP A 424 14.45 17.35 -5.55
C ASP A 424 12.98 17.69 -5.28
N ILE A 425 12.75 18.53 -4.27
CA ILE A 425 11.42 19.08 -3.97
C ILE A 425 11.46 20.57 -4.28
N ILE A 426 10.63 20.98 -5.24
CA ILE A 426 10.58 22.35 -5.73
C ILE A 426 9.14 22.87 -5.76
N PRO A 427 8.93 24.20 -5.62
CA PRO A 427 7.61 24.77 -5.85
C PRO A 427 7.32 24.81 -7.36
N VAL A 428 6.08 24.41 -7.71
CA VAL A 428 5.57 24.47 -9.09
C VAL A 428 4.17 25.08 -9.09
N ARG A 429 3.79 25.68 -10.23
CA ARG A 429 2.42 26.15 -10.47
C ARG A 429 1.72 25.21 -11.43
N VAL A 430 0.55 24.70 -11.05
CA VAL A 430 -0.29 23.89 -11.94
C VAL A 430 -0.79 24.75 -13.09
N VAL A 431 -0.59 24.29 -14.33
CA VAL A 431 -0.98 25.00 -15.55
C VAL A 431 -2.23 24.36 -16.16
N GLN A 432 -2.32 23.04 -16.14
CA GLN A 432 -3.42 22.30 -16.74
C GLN A 432 -3.70 20.99 -16.02
N GLY A 433 -4.98 20.73 -15.77
CA GLY A 433 -5.49 19.49 -15.17
C GLY A 433 -6.19 18.60 -16.19
N PHE A 434 -5.92 17.28 -16.10
CA PHE A 434 -6.56 16.22 -16.87
C PHE A 434 -7.31 15.27 -15.93
N ALA A 435 -7.89 14.19 -16.46
CA ALA A 435 -8.65 13.23 -15.66
C ALA A 435 -7.83 12.60 -14.51
N TYR A 436 -6.52 12.40 -14.72
CA TYR A 436 -5.64 11.80 -13.71
C TYR A 436 -4.38 12.63 -13.47
N ASP A 437 -3.80 13.17 -14.52
CA ASP A 437 -2.50 13.83 -14.50
C ASP A 437 -2.64 15.36 -14.54
N VAL A 438 -1.57 16.05 -14.16
CA VAL A 438 -1.49 17.51 -14.26
C VAL A 438 -0.18 17.94 -14.92
N ILE A 439 -0.22 19.10 -15.61
CA ILE A 439 0.97 19.78 -16.10
C ILE A 439 1.23 20.98 -15.20
N ALA A 440 2.48 21.19 -14.86
CA ALA A 440 2.91 22.31 -14.03
C ALA A 440 4.16 23.01 -14.61
N GLU A 441 4.42 24.23 -14.17
CA GLU A 441 5.60 25.00 -14.50
C GLU A 441 6.41 25.35 -13.24
N ARG A 442 7.72 25.49 -13.38
CA ARG A 442 8.59 25.99 -12.31
C ARG A 442 8.30 27.45 -12.02
N ILE A 443 8.44 27.85 -10.76
CA ILE A 443 8.35 29.25 -10.32
C ILE A 443 9.65 29.72 -9.66
#